data_9375fe70e352ace6705a741fe2102428
#
_entry.id   9375fe70e352ace6705a741fe2102428
#
_cell.length_a   1.000
_cell.length_b   1.000
_cell.length_c   1.000
_cell.angle_alpha   90.00
_cell.angle_beta   90.00
_cell.angle_gamma   90.00
#
_symmetry.space_group_name_H-M   'P 1'
#
loop_
_entity.id
_entity.type
_entity.pdbx_description
1 polymer ?
#
loop_
_entity_poly.entity_id
_entity_poly.type
_entity_poly.pdbx_seq_one_letter_code
_entity_poly.pdbx_strand_id
1 'polypeptide(L)'
;MEICIVGNKKPSQDFTQEINSADQVVRVSKMDYLDTRLIGSRTDELYLEPNMVWHSYSPEVRKLSLLPRIPLIHIRESWWNRVGEHLLKQKWINKSQVRIIPKSRELVMPGCTTLAIAVYDISLRFPEAKLLLTGADIGEERRKIFWIHVSGGEVEFLNRLISEGRLRVLG
;
A
#
# COMPACT_ATOMS: atom_id res chain seq x y z
N MET A 1 -10.90 -4.73 -15.51
CA MET A 1 -9.55 -4.62 -14.90
C MET A 1 -9.64 -5.08 -13.46
N GLU A 2 -8.70 -5.91 -13.05
CA GLU A 2 -8.57 -6.37 -11.69
C GLU A 2 -7.24 -5.88 -11.10
N ILE A 3 -7.29 -5.26 -9.92
CA ILE A 3 -6.10 -4.70 -9.25
C ILE A 3 -5.93 -5.40 -7.91
N CYS A 4 -4.78 -6.04 -7.70
CA CYS A 4 -4.46 -6.68 -6.45
C CYS A 4 -3.66 -5.75 -5.54
N ILE A 5 -4.18 -5.48 -4.34
CA ILE A 5 -3.53 -4.66 -3.31
C ILE A 5 -2.99 -5.59 -2.22
N VAL A 6 -1.68 -5.53 -2.00
CA VAL A 6 -0.97 -6.41 -1.06
C VAL A 6 -0.49 -5.60 0.14
N GLY A 7 -1.05 -5.91 1.29
CA GLY A 7 -0.68 -5.32 2.59
C GLY A 7 0.57 -5.96 3.21
N ASN A 8 0.79 -5.67 4.49
CA ASN A 8 1.99 -6.10 5.23
C ASN A 8 1.77 -7.28 6.20
N LYS A 9 0.54 -7.79 6.30
CA LYS A 9 0.25 -8.96 7.12
C LYS A 9 0.64 -10.23 6.36
N LYS A 10 1.20 -11.21 7.07
CA LYS A 10 1.44 -12.53 6.48
C LYS A 10 0.10 -13.16 6.10
N PRO A 11 -0.11 -13.54 4.84
CA PRO A 11 -1.34 -14.20 4.42
C PRO A 11 -1.43 -15.61 5.04
N SER A 12 -2.67 -16.11 5.17
CA SER A 12 -2.94 -17.43 5.74
C SER A 12 -2.59 -18.57 4.80
N GLN A 13 -2.54 -18.31 3.49
CA GLN A 13 -2.26 -19.29 2.44
C GLN A 13 -1.51 -18.63 1.27
N ASP A 14 -1.17 -19.43 0.27
CA ASP A 14 -0.49 -18.97 -0.96
C ASP A 14 -1.51 -18.29 -1.89
N PHE A 15 -1.34 -17.01 -2.15
CA PHE A 15 -2.10 -16.21 -3.11
C PHE A 15 -1.27 -15.77 -4.31
N THR A 16 -0.12 -16.41 -4.54
CA THR A 16 0.80 -16.04 -5.63
C THR A 16 0.13 -16.08 -7.00
N GLN A 17 -0.73 -17.06 -7.24
CA GLN A 17 -1.41 -17.19 -8.52
C GLN A 17 -2.41 -16.03 -8.72
N GLU A 18 -3.26 -15.76 -7.74
CA GLU A 18 -4.26 -14.68 -7.78
C GLU A 18 -3.56 -13.33 -7.96
N ILE A 19 -2.49 -13.08 -7.21
CA ILE A 19 -1.72 -11.84 -7.30
C ILE A 19 -1.11 -11.69 -8.69
N ASN A 20 -0.46 -12.73 -9.20
CA ASN A 20 0.23 -12.66 -10.49
C ASN A 20 -0.73 -12.59 -11.69
N SER A 21 -1.97 -13.07 -11.56
CA SER A 21 -3.00 -13.01 -12.61
C SER A 21 -3.71 -11.66 -12.67
N ALA A 22 -3.62 -10.83 -11.63
CA ALA A 22 -4.22 -9.50 -11.63
C ALA A 22 -3.60 -8.62 -12.74
N ASP A 23 -4.39 -7.72 -13.31
CA ASP A 23 -3.91 -6.77 -14.33
C ASP A 23 -2.83 -5.86 -13.75
N GLN A 24 -2.95 -5.50 -12.46
CA GLN A 24 -2.00 -4.67 -11.75
C GLN A 24 -1.80 -5.14 -10.31
N VAL A 25 -0.55 -5.09 -9.83
CA VAL A 25 -0.19 -5.43 -8.45
C VAL A 25 0.34 -4.19 -7.75
N VAL A 26 -0.37 -3.79 -6.70
CA VAL A 26 -0.05 -2.64 -5.86
C VAL A 26 0.36 -3.14 -4.48
N ARG A 27 1.51 -2.69 -3.99
CA ARG A 27 1.94 -2.98 -2.63
C ARG A 27 1.89 -1.74 -1.76
N VAL A 28 1.77 -1.96 -0.46
CA VAL A 28 1.75 -0.86 0.50
C VAL A 28 2.82 -1.01 1.57
N SER A 29 3.38 0.13 1.97
CA SER A 29 4.33 0.27 3.10
C SER A 29 5.56 -0.62 3.01
N LYS A 30 5.73 -1.54 3.94
CA LYS A 30 6.99 -2.21 4.23
C LYS A 30 7.37 -3.32 3.26
N MET A 31 6.43 -3.86 2.49
CA MET A 31 6.65 -5.04 1.62
C MET A 31 7.28 -6.21 2.40
N ASP A 32 6.79 -6.47 3.63
CA ASP A 32 7.43 -7.39 4.58
C ASP A 32 7.61 -8.81 4.05
N TYR A 33 6.69 -9.27 3.21
CA TYR A 33 6.65 -10.63 2.68
C TYR A 33 6.93 -10.73 1.18
N LEU A 34 7.58 -9.69 0.58
CA LEU A 34 7.83 -9.63 -0.85
C LEU A 34 8.55 -10.88 -1.42
N ASP A 35 9.48 -11.44 -0.65
CA ASP A 35 10.28 -12.59 -1.05
C ASP A 35 9.65 -13.95 -0.66
N THR A 36 8.43 -13.93 -0.14
CA THR A 36 7.77 -15.19 0.24
C THR A 36 7.02 -15.80 -0.93
N ARG A 37 6.89 -17.14 -0.90
CA ARG A 37 6.10 -17.87 -1.90
C ARG A 37 4.58 -17.64 -1.77
N LEU A 38 4.15 -16.88 -0.74
CA LEU A 38 2.72 -16.67 -0.43
C LEU A 38 2.11 -15.49 -1.17
N ILE A 39 2.92 -14.51 -1.60
CA ILE A 39 2.43 -13.26 -2.20
C ILE A 39 3.19 -12.86 -3.47
N GLY A 40 4.02 -13.74 -4.03
CA GLY A 40 4.83 -13.42 -5.21
C GLY A 40 5.73 -12.20 -5.03
N SER A 41 6.43 -11.82 -6.09
CA SER A 41 7.38 -10.69 -6.09
C SER A 41 6.96 -9.53 -6.98
N ARG A 42 5.92 -9.70 -7.83
CA ARG A 42 5.46 -8.65 -8.73
C ARG A 42 5.04 -7.40 -7.97
N THR A 43 5.47 -6.25 -8.44
CA THR A 43 5.11 -4.94 -7.89
C THR A 43 5.11 -3.93 -9.03
N ASP A 44 3.93 -3.49 -9.43
CA ASP A 44 3.76 -2.49 -10.47
C ASP A 44 3.70 -1.08 -9.87
N GLU A 45 3.06 -0.94 -8.70
CA GLU A 45 3.01 0.30 -7.93
C GLU A 45 3.27 0.03 -6.45
N LEU A 46 3.86 1.00 -5.76
CA LEU A 46 4.07 0.99 -4.32
C LEU A 46 3.52 2.27 -3.67
N TYR A 47 2.68 2.13 -2.66
CA TYR A 47 2.37 3.22 -1.74
C TYR A 47 3.35 3.17 -0.57
N LEU A 48 4.37 4.02 -0.64
CA LEU A 48 5.49 4.01 0.30
C LEU A 48 5.14 4.74 1.59
N GLU A 49 5.32 4.05 2.72
CA GLU A 49 5.34 4.64 4.06
C GLU A 49 6.77 5.09 4.39
N PRO A 50 7.05 6.38 4.52
CA PRO A 50 8.41 6.87 4.71
C PRO A 50 9.09 6.45 6.01
N ASN A 51 8.33 6.04 7.02
CA ASN A 51 8.90 5.50 8.26
C ASN A 51 9.82 4.29 8.01
N MET A 52 9.62 3.57 6.89
CA MET A 52 10.57 2.54 6.45
C MET A 52 11.98 3.08 6.24
N VAL A 53 12.10 4.34 5.86
CA VAL A 53 13.38 4.98 5.48
C VAL A 53 14.14 5.46 6.70
N TRP A 54 13.44 5.96 7.72
CA TRP A 54 14.06 6.41 8.96
C TRP A 54 14.62 5.26 9.80
N HIS A 55 14.03 4.08 9.71
CA HIS A 55 14.50 2.88 10.39
C HIS A 55 15.51 2.08 9.57
N SER A 56 16.19 2.71 8.62
CA SER A 56 17.13 2.09 7.67
C SER A 56 18.36 1.43 8.30
N TYR A 57 18.53 1.51 9.59
CA TYR A 57 19.55 0.74 10.32
C TYR A 57 19.06 -0.64 10.76
N SER A 58 17.82 -1.00 10.42
CA SER A 58 17.24 -2.31 10.69
C SER A 58 17.41 -3.28 9.49
N PRO A 59 17.12 -4.60 9.64
CA PRO A 59 17.19 -5.60 8.55
C PRO A 59 16.37 -5.28 7.30
N GLU A 60 15.60 -4.19 7.27
CA GLU A 60 14.80 -3.73 6.15
C GLU A 60 15.62 -3.14 4.98
N VAL A 61 16.95 -3.07 5.10
CA VAL A 61 17.88 -2.62 4.04
C VAL A 61 17.66 -3.35 2.70
N ARG A 62 17.25 -4.62 2.73
CA ARG A 62 16.92 -5.38 1.50
C ARG A 62 15.79 -4.76 0.71
N LYS A 63 14.80 -4.19 1.37
CA LYS A 63 13.61 -3.61 0.74
C LYS A 63 13.91 -2.29 0.05
N LEU A 64 14.78 -1.47 0.65
CA LEU A 64 15.23 -0.21 0.04
C LEU A 64 15.94 -0.45 -1.30
N SER A 65 16.69 -1.54 -1.43
CA SER A 65 17.38 -1.91 -2.69
C SER A 65 16.42 -2.27 -3.83
N LEU A 66 15.17 -2.57 -3.52
CA LEU A 66 14.14 -2.88 -4.52
C LEU A 66 13.45 -1.62 -5.07
N LEU A 67 13.45 -0.52 -4.30
CA LEU A 67 12.74 0.71 -4.67
C LEU A 67 13.11 1.23 -6.07
N PRO A 68 14.40 1.24 -6.50
CA PRO A 68 14.76 1.70 -7.85
C PRO A 68 14.15 0.87 -8.99
N ARG A 69 13.67 -0.34 -8.71
CA ARG A 69 13.09 -1.25 -9.69
C ARG A 69 11.58 -1.14 -9.80
N ILE A 70 10.92 -0.43 -8.88
CA ILE A 70 9.47 -0.26 -8.87
C ILE A 70 9.10 0.83 -9.87
N PRO A 71 8.21 0.56 -10.84
CA PRO A 71 7.89 1.52 -11.88
C PRO A 71 7.26 2.82 -11.36
N LEU A 72 6.40 2.73 -10.35
CA LEU A 72 5.68 3.86 -9.80
C LEU A 72 5.58 3.79 -8.26
N ILE A 73 5.99 4.87 -7.61
CA ILE A 73 5.98 4.98 -6.15
C ILE A 73 5.12 6.18 -5.76
N HIS A 74 4.08 5.91 -4.98
CA HIS A 74 3.19 6.92 -4.42
C HIS A 74 3.65 7.30 -3.02
N ILE A 75 3.80 8.59 -2.78
CA ILE A 75 4.19 9.13 -1.48
C ILE A 75 3.23 10.26 -1.12
N ARG A 76 2.72 10.30 0.11
CA ARG A 76 1.87 11.37 0.60
C ARG A 76 2.64 12.70 0.58
N GLU A 77 1.99 13.78 0.20
CA GLU A 77 2.58 15.12 0.16
C GLU A 77 3.16 15.54 1.52
N SER A 78 2.45 15.24 2.60
CA SER A 78 2.91 15.52 3.96
C SER A 78 4.25 14.85 4.29
N TRP A 79 4.50 13.66 3.75
CA TRP A 79 5.76 12.95 3.90
C TRP A 79 6.80 13.39 2.87
N TRP A 80 6.39 13.60 1.62
CA TRP A 80 7.31 14.06 0.57
C TRP A 80 8.04 15.33 0.98
N ASN A 81 7.33 16.29 1.56
CA ASN A 81 7.89 17.54 2.05
C ASN A 81 8.93 17.37 3.18
N ARG A 82 8.90 16.23 3.87
CA ARG A 82 9.83 15.94 4.97
C ARG A 82 11.04 15.11 4.53
N VAL A 83 10.84 14.14 3.66
CA VAL A 83 11.86 13.12 3.36
C VAL A 83 12.19 12.98 1.88
N GLY A 84 11.46 13.65 0.97
CA GLY A 84 11.62 13.48 -0.48
C GLY A 84 13.04 13.76 -0.95
N GLU A 85 13.65 14.86 -0.52
CA GLU A 85 15.04 15.18 -0.86
C GLU A 85 16.03 14.14 -0.36
N HIS A 86 15.81 13.62 0.86
CA HIS A 86 16.64 12.57 1.42
C HIS A 86 16.56 11.29 0.58
N LEU A 87 15.35 10.86 0.20
CA LEU A 87 15.14 9.68 -0.65
C LEU A 87 15.89 9.79 -1.99
N LEU A 88 15.81 10.97 -2.62
CA LEU A 88 16.50 11.25 -3.89
C LEU A 88 18.02 11.29 -3.71
N LYS A 89 18.52 11.97 -2.68
CA LYS A 89 19.95 12.07 -2.37
C LYS A 89 20.60 10.72 -2.11
N GLN A 90 19.90 9.81 -1.44
CA GLN A 90 20.33 8.44 -1.20
C GLN A 90 20.21 7.53 -2.44
N LYS A 91 19.66 8.03 -3.55
CA LYS A 91 19.40 7.28 -4.78
C LYS A 91 18.54 6.02 -4.58
N TRP A 92 17.73 6.00 -3.53
CA TRP A 92 16.79 4.90 -3.30
C TRP A 92 15.61 4.94 -4.27
N ILE A 93 15.26 6.13 -4.73
CA ILE A 93 14.22 6.36 -5.73
C ILE A 93 14.68 7.39 -6.76
N ASN A 94 14.08 7.36 -7.95
CA ASN A 94 14.24 8.38 -8.97
C ASN A 94 13.01 9.30 -9.00
N LYS A 95 13.19 10.58 -9.28
CA LYS A 95 12.08 11.54 -9.35
C LYS A 95 11.00 11.11 -10.36
N SER A 96 11.40 10.50 -11.47
CA SER A 96 10.47 10.01 -12.49
C SER A 96 9.55 8.86 -12.05
N GLN A 97 9.91 8.15 -10.96
CA GLN A 97 9.10 7.09 -10.39
C GLN A 97 8.05 7.62 -9.40
N VAL A 98 8.18 8.90 -8.96
CA VAL A 98 7.40 9.41 -7.84
C VAL A 98 6.14 10.10 -8.32
N ARG A 99 5.01 9.68 -7.73
CA ARG A 99 3.75 10.41 -7.76
C ARG A 99 3.40 10.87 -6.35
N ILE A 100 3.20 12.15 -6.19
CA ILE A 100 2.80 12.74 -4.91
C ILE A 100 1.29 12.63 -4.77
N ILE A 101 0.83 12.04 -3.67
CA ILE A 101 -0.58 12.01 -3.28
C ILE A 101 -0.87 13.33 -2.57
N PRO A 102 -1.77 14.18 -3.12
CA PRO A 102 -2.02 15.48 -2.56
C PRO A 102 -2.67 15.39 -1.17
N LYS A 103 -2.35 16.35 -0.31
CA LYS A 103 -2.87 16.43 1.06
C LYS A 103 -4.40 16.41 1.13
N SER A 104 -5.07 16.95 0.13
CA SER A 104 -6.54 16.91 0.03
C SER A 104 -7.11 15.49 0.06
N ARG A 105 -6.39 14.49 -0.45
CA ARG A 105 -6.79 13.08 -0.35
C ARG A 105 -6.60 12.49 1.04
N GLU A 106 -5.57 12.92 1.75
CA GLU A 106 -5.35 12.52 3.14
C GLU A 106 -6.44 13.05 4.08
N LEU A 107 -6.98 14.24 3.78
CA LEU A 107 -8.00 14.90 4.59
C LEU A 107 -9.39 14.25 4.50
N VAL A 108 -9.64 13.42 3.49
CA VAL A 108 -10.92 12.69 3.36
C VAL A 108 -11.09 11.67 4.50
N MET A 109 -9.99 11.09 4.95
CA MET A 109 -9.97 10.15 6.09
C MET A 109 -8.80 10.50 7.01
N PRO A 110 -8.92 11.50 7.87
CA PRO A 110 -7.84 11.91 8.76
C PRO A 110 -7.34 10.75 9.63
N GLY A 111 -6.04 10.58 9.71
CA GLY A 111 -5.42 9.51 10.49
C GLY A 111 -5.52 8.11 9.86
N CYS A 112 -5.91 8.01 8.59
CA CYS A 112 -5.98 6.72 7.90
C CYS A 112 -4.60 6.12 7.62
N THR A 113 -4.59 4.79 7.47
CA THR A 113 -3.38 4.05 7.12
C THR A 113 -3.00 4.24 5.65
N THR A 114 -1.76 3.88 5.31
CA THR A 114 -1.29 3.89 3.91
C THR A 114 -2.10 2.94 3.04
N LEU A 115 -2.61 1.84 3.61
CA LEU A 115 -3.50 0.93 2.89
C LEU A 115 -4.81 1.62 2.49
N ALA A 116 -5.47 2.32 3.41
CA ALA A 116 -6.73 3.00 3.10
C ALA A 116 -6.54 4.11 2.06
N ILE A 117 -5.44 4.86 2.13
CA ILE A 117 -5.07 5.84 1.12
C ILE A 117 -4.86 5.17 -0.24
N ALA A 118 -4.17 4.02 -0.28
CA ALA A 118 -3.95 3.28 -1.52
C ALA A 118 -5.29 2.84 -2.13
N VAL A 119 -6.15 2.19 -1.36
CA VAL A 119 -7.48 1.75 -1.83
C VAL A 119 -8.31 2.94 -2.31
N TYR A 120 -8.31 4.05 -1.57
CA TYR A 120 -9.05 5.27 -1.94
C TYR A 120 -8.52 5.88 -3.25
N ASP A 121 -7.21 6.10 -3.36
CA ASP A 121 -6.58 6.67 -4.55
C ASP A 121 -6.80 5.79 -5.79
N ILE A 122 -6.66 4.47 -5.65
CA ILE A 122 -6.92 3.51 -6.72
C ILE A 122 -8.39 3.55 -7.14
N SER A 123 -9.33 3.59 -6.19
CA SER A 123 -10.76 3.67 -6.46
C SER A 123 -11.15 4.92 -7.25
N LEU A 124 -10.42 6.03 -7.06
CA LEU A 124 -10.63 7.26 -7.83
C LEU A 124 -10.01 7.20 -9.23
N ARG A 125 -8.83 6.58 -9.35
CA ARG A 125 -8.14 6.44 -10.65
C ARG A 125 -8.81 5.43 -11.55
N PHE A 126 -9.39 4.39 -10.96
CA PHE A 126 -9.97 3.25 -11.65
C PHE A 126 -11.35 2.92 -11.06
N PRO A 127 -12.37 3.75 -11.32
CA PRO A 127 -13.67 3.62 -10.66
C PRO A 127 -14.38 2.29 -10.97
N GLU A 128 -14.10 1.69 -12.14
CA GLU A 128 -14.69 0.43 -12.60
C GLU A 128 -13.82 -0.81 -12.29
N ALA A 129 -12.69 -0.63 -11.64
CA ALA A 129 -11.83 -1.76 -11.31
C ALA A 129 -12.39 -2.59 -10.16
N LYS A 130 -12.23 -3.91 -10.27
CA LYS A 130 -12.40 -4.84 -9.16
C LYS A 130 -11.10 -4.88 -8.36
N LEU A 131 -11.19 -4.69 -7.06
CA LEU A 131 -10.06 -4.69 -6.16
C LEU A 131 -9.98 -6.01 -5.41
N LEU A 132 -8.81 -6.62 -5.39
CA LEU A 132 -8.45 -7.74 -4.53
C LEU A 132 -7.55 -7.22 -3.42
N LEU A 133 -7.80 -7.60 -2.18
CA LEU A 133 -6.98 -7.21 -1.04
C LEU A 133 -6.49 -8.45 -0.31
N THR A 134 -5.19 -8.55 -0.11
CA THR A 134 -4.55 -9.59 0.72
C THR A 134 -3.51 -9.01 1.66
N GLY A 135 -3.14 -9.76 2.69
CA GLY A 135 -2.12 -9.31 3.64
C GLY A 135 -2.54 -8.10 4.47
N ALA A 136 -3.83 -7.97 4.77
CA ALA A 136 -4.36 -6.89 5.58
C ALA A 136 -5.52 -7.37 6.47
N ASP A 137 -5.61 -6.81 7.68
CA ASP A 137 -6.79 -6.96 8.52
C ASP A 137 -7.83 -5.93 8.13
N ILE A 138 -9.11 -6.32 8.20
CA ILE A 138 -10.25 -5.45 7.95
C ILE A 138 -11.21 -5.51 9.15
N GLY A 139 -11.93 -4.41 9.40
CA GLY A 139 -12.93 -4.33 10.45
C GLY A 139 -12.36 -4.17 11.85
N GLU A 140 -13.01 -4.81 12.84
CA GLU A 140 -12.66 -4.65 14.25
C GLU A 140 -11.27 -5.14 14.61
N GLU A 141 -10.76 -6.18 13.95
CA GLU A 141 -9.39 -6.67 14.15
C GLU A 141 -8.36 -5.60 13.79
N ARG A 142 -8.61 -4.84 12.73
CA ARG A 142 -7.77 -3.72 12.32
C ARG A 142 -7.75 -2.62 13.38
N ARG A 143 -8.88 -2.30 13.99
CA ARG A 143 -8.97 -1.31 15.08
C ARG A 143 -8.12 -1.73 16.29
N LYS A 144 -8.10 -3.00 16.64
CA LYS A 144 -7.30 -3.52 17.77
C LYS A 144 -5.79 -3.38 17.54
N ILE A 145 -5.33 -3.60 16.31
CA ILE A 145 -3.89 -3.60 15.97
C ILE A 145 -3.34 -2.17 15.85
N PHE A 146 -4.15 -1.23 15.35
CA PHE A 146 -3.73 0.13 15.02
C PHE A 146 -4.55 1.20 15.75
N TRP A 147 -4.86 1.00 17.04
CA TRP A 147 -5.67 1.91 17.85
C TRP A 147 -5.28 3.40 17.75
N ILE A 148 -4.02 3.71 17.39
CA ILE A 148 -3.51 5.08 17.23
C ILE A 148 -3.79 5.64 15.82
N HIS A 149 -3.96 4.79 14.81
CA HIS A 149 -3.91 5.21 13.41
C HIS A 149 -5.17 4.90 12.60
N VAL A 150 -6.09 4.09 13.11
CA VAL A 150 -7.28 3.72 12.35
C VAL A 150 -8.41 4.68 12.68
N SER A 151 -8.69 5.60 11.77
CA SER A 151 -9.93 6.38 11.84
C SER A 151 -11.14 5.47 11.59
N GLY A 152 -12.25 5.74 12.29
CA GLY A 152 -13.51 5.04 12.01
C GLY A 152 -13.86 5.05 10.52
N GLY A 153 -13.63 6.17 9.84
CA GLY A 153 -13.89 6.33 8.41
C GLY A 153 -13.14 5.37 7.49
N GLU A 154 -11.98 4.84 7.89
CA GLU A 154 -11.27 3.82 7.12
C GLU A 154 -12.03 2.49 7.07
N VAL A 155 -12.53 2.04 8.21
CA VAL A 155 -13.27 0.77 8.32
C VAL A 155 -14.59 0.85 7.56
N GLU A 156 -15.33 1.93 7.74
CA GLU A 156 -16.60 2.17 7.03
C GLU A 156 -16.37 2.25 5.51
N PHE A 157 -15.31 2.91 5.07
CA PHE A 157 -14.95 3.01 3.65
C PHE A 157 -14.66 1.64 3.04
N LEU A 158 -13.80 0.83 3.68
CA LEU A 158 -13.47 -0.50 3.18
C LEU A 158 -14.70 -1.42 3.17
N ASN A 159 -15.51 -1.41 4.23
CA ASN A 159 -16.74 -2.21 4.31
C ASN A 159 -17.76 -1.80 3.24
N ARG A 160 -17.87 -0.51 2.93
CA ARG A 160 -18.71 -0.04 1.82
C ARG A 160 -18.25 -0.64 0.48
N LEU A 161 -16.96 -0.60 0.16
CA LEU A 161 -16.45 -1.18 -1.09
C LEU A 161 -16.69 -2.69 -1.17
N ILE A 162 -16.63 -3.39 -0.03
CA ILE A 162 -16.94 -4.81 0.04
C ILE A 162 -18.44 -5.04 -0.24
N SER A 163 -19.32 -4.27 0.39
CA SER A 163 -20.76 -4.39 0.19
C SER A 163 -21.23 -4.03 -1.23
N GLU A 164 -20.51 -3.13 -1.89
CA GLU A 164 -20.70 -2.78 -3.30
C GLU A 164 -20.11 -3.83 -4.27
N GLY A 165 -19.45 -4.88 -3.78
CA GLY A 165 -18.79 -5.90 -4.60
C GLY A 165 -17.55 -5.39 -5.35
N ARG A 166 -17.04 -4.21 -4.99
CA ARG A 166 -15.85 -3.56 -5.60
C ARG A 166 -14.55 -4.00 -4.96
N LEU A 167 -14.58 -4.45 -3.71
CA LEU A 167 -13.42 -4.95 -2.97
C LEU A 167 -13.71 -6.37 -2.48
N ARG A 168 -12.83 -7.30 -2.84
CA ARG A 168 -12.83 -8.67 -2.33
C ARG A 168 -11.57 -8.90 -1.49
N VAL A 169 -11.72 -9.45 -0.31
CA VAL A 169 -10.61 -9.79 0.56
C VAL A 169 -10.22 -11.24 0.34
N LEU A 170 -8.94 -11.47 0.10
CA LEU A 170 -8.32 -12.79 0.07
C LEU A 170 -7.80 -13.08 1.49
N GLY A 171 -8.28 -14.13 2.13
CA GLY A 171 -8.10 -14.46 3.53
C GLY A 171 -6.68 -14.54 4.09
#